data_b1550ad2268fd9e7436eaa5a031e1a78
#
_entry.id   b1550ad2268fd9e7436eaa5a031e1a78
#
_cell.length_a   1.000
_cell.length_b   1.000
_cell.length_c   1.000
_cell.angle_alpha   90.00
_cell.angle_beta   90.00
_cell.angle_gamma   90.00
#
_symmetry.space_group_name_H-M   'P 1'
#
loop_
_entity.id
_entity.type
_entity.pdbx_description
1 polymer ?
#
loop_
_entity_poly.entity_id
_entity_poly.type
_entity_poly.pdbx_seq_one_letter_code
_entity_poly.pdbx_strand_id
1 'polypeptide(L)'
;MPKAPLIVVDAANVMGSVPDGWWRDRKGAALRVRDALVPLAADGLLGADLPDWAQQGPLEVVLVVEGAARGIAAVPHVRVIDAPGSGDDAIVDVVRWEGRERRCLVVTADRELRTRVRGVGAEVVGPRAVRAPSPNQRRD
;
A
#
# COMPACT_ATOMS: atom_id res chain seq x y z
N MET A 1 6.60 14.35 19.62
CA MET A 1 5.90 13.06 19.48
C MET A 1 6.39 12.34 18.24
N PRO A 2 6.77 11.09 18.33
CA PRO A 2 7.13 10.34 17.12
C PRO A 2 5.92 10.19 16.22
N LYS A 3 6.17 10.25 14.92
CA LYS A 3 5.10 10.01 13.94
C LYS A 3 4.78 8.52 13.86
N ALA A 4 3.54 8.20 13.56
CA ALA A 4 3.15 6.82 13.27
C ALA A 4 3.97 6.27 12.10
N PRO A 5 4.24 4.96 12.06
CA PRO A 5 4.88 4.36 10.89
C PRO A 5 4.06 4.61 9.63
N LEU A 6 4.76 4.78 8.51
CA LEU A 6 4.16 5.08 7.22
C LEU A 6 4.13 3.83 6.34
N ILE A 7 2.96 3.50 5.83
CA ILE A 7 2.78 2.41 4.89
C ILE A 7 2.35 3.01 3.56
N VAL A 8 3.15 2.82 2.51
CA VAL A 8 2.85 3.34 1.17
C VAL A 8 2.47 2.17 0.28
N VAL A 9 1.26 2.18 -0.24
CA VAL A 9 0.70 1.05 -1.00
C VAL A 9 0.65 1.38 -2.48
N ASP A 10 1.30 0.54 -3.28
CA ASP A 10 1.27 0.59 -4.74
C ASP A 10 -0.05 -0.04 -5.20
N ALA A 11 -1.06 0.80 -5.45
CA ALA A 11 -2.39 0.32 -5.80
C ALA A 11 -2.39 -0.57 -7.04
N ALA A 12 -1.68 -0.18 -8.08
CA ALA A 12 -1.64 -0.95 -9.34
C ALA A 12 -1.10 -2.36 -9.09
N ASN A 13 -0.05 -2.47 -8.29
CA ASN A 13 0.56 -3.76 -8.00
C ASN A 13 -0.35 -4.65 -7.14
N VAL A 14 -0.99 -4.07 -6.12
CA VAL A 14 -1.92 -4.82 -5.28
C VAL A 14 -3.15 -5.25 -6.07
N MET A 15 -3.74 -4.35 -6.88
CA MET A 15 -4.87 -4.68 -7.74
C MET A 15 -4.52 -5.82 -8.71
N GLY A 16 -3.34 -5.72 -9.34
CA GLY A 16 -2.88 -6.73 -10.30
C GLY A 16 -2.56 -8.07 -9.68
N SER A 17 -2.43 -8.15 -8.37
CA SER A 17 -2.15 -9.41 -7.67
C SER A 17 -3.41 -10.23 -7.38
N VAL A 18 -4.60 -9.69 -7.63
CA VAL A 18 -5.88 -10.35 -7.35
C VAL A 18 -6.59 -10.66 -8.67
N PRO A 19 -6.92 -11.93 -8.95
CA PRO A 19 -7.57 -12.29 -10.23
C PRO A 19 -9.09 -12.05 -10.17
N ASP A 20 -9.49 -10.79 -10.04
CA ASP A 20 -10.90 -10.41 -9.84
C ASP A 20 -11.44 -9.53 -10.97
N GLY A 21 -10.72 -9.45 -12.11
CA GLY A 21 -11.17 -8.63 -13.23
C GLY A 21 -10.92 -7.14 -13.04
N TRP A 22 -9.94 -6.78 -12.23
CA TRP A 22 -9.62 -5.39 -11.87
C TRP A 22 -9.46 -4.46 -13.08
N TRP A 23 -9.00 -4.98 -14.20
CA TRP A 23 -8.77 -4.18 -15.42
C TRP A 23 -10.06 -3.68 -16.05
N ARG A 24 -11.20 -4.26 -15.71
CA ARG A 24 -12.51 -3.87 -16.24
C ARG A 24 -13.10 -2.68 -15.50
N ASP A 25 -12.69 -2.49 -14.25
CA ASP A 25 -13.14 -1.37 -13.42
C ASP A 25 -12.03 -1.01 -12.42
N ARG A 26 -11.09 -0.21 -12.90
CA ARG A 26 -9.90 0.12 -12.10
C ARG A 26 -10.25 0.97 -10.89
N LYS A 27 -11.20 1.89 -11.01
CA LYS A 27 -11.65 2.66 -9.84
C LYS A 27 -12.31 1.77 -8.80
N GLY A 28 -13.17 0.88 -9.22
CA GLY A 28 -13.80 -0.08 -8.30
C GLY A 28 -12.77 -0.96 -7.60
N ALA A 29 -11.76 -1.43 -8.34
CA ALA A 29 -10.68 -2.21 -7.75
C ALA A 29 -9.89 -1.39 -6.73
N ALA A 30 -9.60 -0.13 -7.03
CA ALA A 30 -8.88 0.75 -6.11
C ALA A 30 -9.71 1.03 -4.85
N LEU A 31 -11.02 1.19 -4.99
CA LEU A 31 -11.92 1.35 -3.84
C LEU A 31 -11.90 0.12 -2.93
N ARG A 32 -11.87 -1.08 -3.51
CA ARG A 32 -11.77 -2.31 -2.72
C ARG A 32 -10.45 -2.38 -1.95
N VAL A 33 -9.34 -1.99 -2.58
CA VAL A 33 -8.05 -1.93 -1.90
C VAL A 33 -8.10 -0.90 -0.78
N ARG A 34 -8.60 0.31 -1.05
CA ARG A 34 -8.72 1.36 -0.04
C ARG A 34 -9.50 0.86 1.18
N ASP A 35 -10.64 0.25 0.94
CA ASP A 35 -11.51 -0.19 2.03
C ASP A 35 -10.88 -1.32 2.84
N ALA A 36 -10.14 -2.21 2.18
CA ALA A 36 -9.42 -3.29 2.88
C ALA A 36 -8.27 -2.76 3.75
N LEU A 37 -7.74 -1.59 3.43
CA LEU A 37 -6.65 -0.98 4.21
C LEU A 37 -7.14 -0.34 5.52
N VAL A 38 -8.41 0.00 5.63
CA VAL A 38 -8.94 0.69 6.81
C VAL A 38 -8.68 -0.09 8.11
N PRO A 39 -9.07 -1.38 8.23
CA PRO A 39 -8.77 -2.11 9.46
C PRO A 39 -7.27 -2.30 9.68
N LEU A 40 -6.48 -2.40 8.60
CA LEU A 40 -5.04 -2.58 8.73
C LEU A 40 -4.35 -1.32 9.26
N ALA A 41 -4.85 -0.15 8.91
CA ALA A 41 -4.33 1.10 9.46
C ALA A 41 -4.53 1.17 10.98
N ALA A 42 -5.63 0.62 11.46
CA ALA A 42 -5.92 0.59 12.89
C ALA A 42 -5.14 -0.49 13.63
N ASP A 43 -5.05 -1.68 13.05
CA ASP A 43 -4.64 -2.89 13.76
C ASP A 43 -3.26 -3.42 13.37
N GLY A 44 -2.75 -3.06 12.20
CA GLY A 44 -1.49 -3.58 11.68
C GLY A 44 -1.69 -4.45 10.45
N LEU A 45 -0.59 -4.68 9.72
CA LEU A 45 -0.61 -5.45 8.48
C LEU A 45 -0.63 -6.96 8.75
N LEU A 46 -0.97 -7.72 7.70
CA LEU A 46 -1.11 -9.17 7.76
C LEU A 46 0.18 -9.86 7.32
N GLY A 47 0.49 -11.00 7.93
CA GLY A 47 1.58 -11.86 7.50
C GLY A 47 2.74 -11.95 8.47
N ALA A 48 3.56 -12.99 8.29
CA ALA A 48 4.66 -13.31 9.18
C ALA A 48 5.98 -12.65 8.79
N ASP A 49 6.11 -12.24 7.52
CA ASP A 49 7.37 -11.69 6.99
C ASP A 49 7.45 -10.17 7.09
N LEU A 50 6.78 -9.61 8.07
CA LEU A 50 6.71 -8.17 8.30
C LEU A 50 7.62 -7.77 9.44
N PRO A 51 8.18 -6.54 9.39
CA PRO A 51 8.79 -5.98 10.58
C PRO A 51 7.78 -5.92 11.72
N ASP A 52 8.22 -6.12 12.94
CA ASP A 52 7.33 -6.12 14.12
C ASP A 52 6.50 -4.84 14.20
N TRP A 53 7.11 -3.70 13.90
CA TRP A 53 6.43 -2.41 13.99
C TRP A 53 5.26 -2.28 13.00
N ALA A 54 5.25 -3.06 11.91
CA ALA A 54 4.17 -3.02 10.93
C ALA A 54 3.01 -3.96 11.28
N GLN A 55 3.21 -4.84 12.24
CA GLN A 55 2.19 -5.82 12.66
C GLN A 55 1.21 -5.25 13.68
N GLN A 56 1.46 -4.05 14.17
CA GLN A 56 0.63 -3.40 15.16
C GLN A 56 0.30 -1.98 14.71
N GLY A 57 -0.94 -1.56 14.93
CA GLY A 57 -1.37 -0.19 14.66
C GLY A 57 -1.23 0.72 15.88
N PRO A 58 -1.55 1.99 15.71
CA PRO A 58 -2.03 2.59 14.46
C PRO A 58 -0.90 2.84 13.45
N LEU A 59 -1.24 2.74 12.19
CA LEU A 59 -0.33 3.03 11.07
C LEU A 59 -0.91 4.15 10.22
N GLU A 60 -0.06 4.98 9.63
CA GLU A 60 -0.51 5.94 8.62
C GLU A 60 -0.39 5.27 7.26
N VAL A 61 -1.49 5.14 6.53
CA VAL A 61 -1.53 4.43 5.26
C VAL A 61 -1.80 5.40 4.12
N VAL A 62 -0.99 5.31 3.08
CA VAL A 62 -1.12 6.12 1.85
C VAL A 62 -1.27 5.16 0.69
N LEU A 63 -2.39 5.26 -0.02
CA LEU A 63 -2.65 4.50 -1.24
C LEU A 63 -2.33 5.38 -2.44
N VAL A 64 -1.36 4.96 -3.26
CA VAL A 64 -0.99 5.70 -4.47
C VAL A 64 -1.66 5.05 -5.66
N VAL A 65 -2.51 5.82 -6.35
CA VAL A 65 -3.25 5.38 -7.53
C VAL A 65 -2.76 6.09 -8.78
N GLU A 66 -2.86 5.41 -9.92
CA GLU A 66 -2.43 5.96 -11.21
C GLU A 66 -3.44 5.63 -12.30
N GLY A 67 -3.34 6.34 -13.42
CA GLY A 67 -4.16 6.06 -14.60
C GLY A 67 -5.65 6.14 -14.30
N ALA A 68 -6.39 5.15 -14.78
CA ALA A 68 -7.85 5.11 -14.66
C ALA A 68 -8.33 4.88 -13.22
N ALA A 69 -7.44 4.52 -12.29
CA ALA A 69 -7.81 4.36 -10.89
C ALA A 69 -7.81 5.69 -10.11
N ARG A 70 -7.32 6.77 -10.71
CA ARG A 70 -7.27 8.07 -10.04
C ARG A 70 -8.66 8.62 -9.76
N GLY A 71 -8.75 9.49 -8.78
CA GLY A 71 -9.98 10.21 -8.47
C GLY A 71 -10.86 9.58 -7.41
N ILE A 72 -10.41 8.53 -6.74
CA ILE A 72 -11.16 7.99 -5.60
C ILE A 72 -10.89 8.83 -4.36
N ALA A 73 -11.88 8.90 -3.46
CA ALA A 73 -11.76 9.72 -2.26
C ALA A 73 -10.93 9.02 -1.18
N ALA A 74 -10.21 9.81 -0.40
CA ALA A 74 -9.61 9.32 0.84
C ALA A 74 -10.71 9.02 1.86
N VAL A 75 -10.38 8.17 2.82
CA VAL A 75 -11.24 7.86 3.97
C VAL A 75 -10.42 8.08 5.24
N PRO A 76 -11.04 8.15 6.41
CA PRO A 76 -10.26 8.25 7.65
C PRO A 76 -9.21 7.14 7.73
N HIS A 77 -7.98 7.51 8.06
CA HIS A 77 -6.82 6.63 8.25
C HIS A 77 -6.20 6.09 6.95
N VAL A 78 -6.81 6.30 5.78
CA VAL A 78 -6.22 5.91 4.49
C VAL A 78 -6.23 7.09 3.54
N ARG A 79 -5.07 7.72 3.36
CA ARG A 79 -4.91 8.79 2.38
C ARG A 79 -4.84 8.20 0.99
N VAL A 80 -5.25 8.97 0.00
CA VAL A 80 -5.13 8.59 -1.41
C VAL A 80 -4.36 9.68 -2.13
N ILE A 81 -3.34 9.28 -2.89
CA ILE A 81 -2.56 10.19 -3.72
C ILE A 81 -2.75 9.78 -5.17
N ASP A 82 -3.20 10.74 -5.99
CA ASP A 82 -3.29 10.56 -7.44
C ASP A 82 -1.93 10.85 -8.06
N ALA A 83 -1.29 9.83 -8.62
CA ALA A 83 -0.02 10.04 -9.31
C ALA A 83 -0.25 10.81 -10.61
N PRO A 84 0.48 11.90 -10.85
CA PRO A 84 0.33 12.65 -12.11
C PRO A 84 0.86 11.89 -13.32
N GLY A 85 1.81 10.99 -13.09
CA GLY A 85 2.39 10.13 -14.11
C GLY A 85 2.41 8.70 -13.60
N SER A 86 3.61 8.09 -13.54
CA SER A 86 3.72 6.73 -13.03
C SER A 86 3.52 6.71 -11.51
N GLY A 87 2.89 5.65 -11.02
CA GLY A 87 2.76 5.42 -9.60
C GLY A 87 4.11 5.27 -8.91
N ASP A 88 5.08 4.68 -9.61
CA ASP A 88 6.43 4.46 -9.07
C ASP A 88 7.10 5.77 -8.65
N ASP A 89 7.06 6.78 -9.52
CA ASP A 89 7.67 8.06 -9.21
C ASP A 89 6.99 8.74 -8.02
N ALA A 90 5.65 8.69 -7.98
CA ALA A 90 4.90 9.25 -6.88
C ALA A 90 5.21 8.55 -5.56
N ILE A 91 5.35 7.22 -5.58
CA ILE A 91 5.70 6.42 -4.40
C ILE A 91 7.08 6.80 -3.87
N VAL A 92 8.07 6.91 -4.77
CA VAL A 92 9.42 7.31 -4.37
C VAL A 92 9.40 8.69 -3.72
N ASP A 93 8.64 9.63 -4.29
CA ASP A 93 8.52 10.98 -3.74
C ASP A 93 7.89 10.96 -2.33
N VAL A 94 6.84 10.18 -2.13
CA VAL A 94 6.22 10.06 -0.81
C VAL A 94 7.22 9.53 0.21
N VAL A 95 7.96 8.48 -0.13
CA VAL A 95 8.97 7.91 0.78
C VAL A 95 10.05 8.93 1.08
N ARG A 96 10.53 9.63 0.05
CA ARG A 96 11.62 10.61 0.22
C ARG A 96 11.22 11.76 1.15
N TRP A 97 10.00 12.26 1.01
CA TRP A 97 9.57 13.46 1.75
C TRP A 97 8.84 13.14 3.04
N GLU A 98 8.04 12.08 3.08
CA GLU A 98 7.22 11.76 4.25
C GLU A 98 7.78 10.61 5.09
N GLY A 99 8.65 9.78 4.53
CA GLY A 99 9.27 8.66 5.24
C GLY A 99 10.46 9.06 6.09
N ARG A 100 10.84 10.33 6.07
CA ARG A 100 11.96 10.83 6.87
C ARG A 100 11.64 10.73 8.35
N GLU A 101 12.64 10.33 9.12
CA GLU A 101 12.57 10.31 10.57
C GLU A 101 11.48 9.41 11.14
N ARG A 102 10.98 8.47 10.32
CA ARG A 102 10.03 7.47 10.80
C ARG A 102 10.17 6.19 9.99
N ARG A 103 9.61 5.13 10.52
CA ARG A 103 9.61 3.85 9.83
C ARG A 103 8.69 3.92 8.62
N CYS A 104 9.15 3.38 7.50
CA CYS A 104 8.43 3.43 6.24
C CYS A 104 8.53 2.09 5.54
N LEU A 105 7.37 1.58 5.10
CA LEU A 105 7.25 0.32 4.40
C LEU A 105 6.47 0.54 3.11
N VAL A 106 7.00 0.05 1.99
CA VAL A 106 6.31 0.12 0.70
C VAL A 106 5.79 -1.28 0.35
N VAL A 107 4.50 -1.33 -0.02
CA VAL A 107 3.84 -2.57 -0.40
C VAL A 107 3.83 -2.68 -1.92
N THR A 108 4.69 -3.52 -2.46
CA THR A 108 4.81 -3.77 -3.90
C THR A 108 5.64 -5.01 -4.16
N ALA A 109 5.36 -5.71 -5.26
CA ALA A 109 6.20 -6.80 -5.75
C ALA A 109 7.12 -6.34 -6.89
N ASP A 110 7.00 -5.11 -7.36
CA ASP A 110 7.80 -4.58 -8.47
C ASP A 110 9.27 -4.44 -8.04
N ARG A 111 10.15 -5.15 -8.72
CA ARG A 111 11.57 -5.22 -8.34
C ARG A 111 12.28 -3.89 -8.47
N GLU A 112 12.01 -3.16 -9.54
CA GLU A 112 12.64 -1.87 -9.76
C GLU A 112 12.20 -0.86 -8.70
N LEU A 113 10.91 -0.81 -8.41
CA LEU A 113 10.39 0.06 -7.35
C LEU A 113 10.97 -0.30 -6.00
N ARG A 114 11.07 -1.59 -5.69
CA ARG A 114 11.69 -2.05 -4.44
C ARG A 114 13.11 -1.51 -4.27
N THR A 115 13.90 -1.60 -5.32
CA THR A 115 15.27 -1.09 -5.30
C THR A 115 15.30 0.42 -5.07
N ARG A 116 14.43 1.14 -5.76
CA ARG A 116 14.37 2.61 -5.64
C ARG A 116 14.00 3.04 -4.22
N VAL A 117 12.97 2.44 -3.62
CA VAL A 117 12.51 2.87 -2.30
C VAL A 117 13.49 2.44 -1.20
N ARG A 118 14.15 1.29 -1.35
CA ARG A 118 15.22 0.91 -0.42
C ARG A 118 16.35 1.93 -0.44
N GLY A 119 16.67 2.46 -1.61
CA GLY A 119 17.69 3.49 -1.77
C GLY A 119 17.37 4.79 -1.04
N VAL A 120 16.11 5.03 -0.71
CA VAL A 120 15.69 6.22 0.06
C VAL A 120 15.19 5.86 1.46
N GLY A 121 15.52 4.65 1.94
CA GLY A 121 15.36 4.29 3.34
C GLY A 121 14.13 3.49 3.71
N ALA A 122 13.31 3.06 2.75
CA ALA A 122 12.12 2.25 3.06
C ALA A 122 12.44 0.77 3.08
N GLU A 123 11.65 0.02 3.83
CA GLU A 123 11.56 -1.43 3.72
C GLU A 123 10.45 -1.79 2.71
N VAL A 124 10.42 -3.03 2.27
CA VAL A 124 9.44 -3.47 1.25
C VAL A 124 8.80 -4.78 1.66
N VAL A 125 7.56 -4.97 1.19
CA VAL A 125 6.80 -6.21 1.37
C VAL A 125 5.87 -6.38 0.17
N GLY A 126 5.49 -7.63 -0.11
CA GLY A 126 4.58 -7.93 -1.22
C GLY A 126 3.11 -7.64 -0.90
N PRO A 127 2.25 -7.70 -1.94
CA PRO A 127 0.83 -7.36 -1.81
C PRO A 127 0.03 -8.18 -0.81
N ARG A 128 0.48 -9.37 -0.48
CA ARG A 128 -0.22 -10.23 0.50
C ARG A 128 -0.37 -9.59 1.87
N ALA A 129 0.52 -8.65 2.19
CA ALA A 129 0.49 -7.97 3.49
C ALA A 129 -0.76 -7.11 3.68
N VAL A 130 -1.43 -6.73 2.59
CA VAL A 130 -2.57 -5.80 2.64
C VAL A 130 -3.83 -6.35 1.98
N ARG A 131 -3.80 -7.55 1.42
CA ARG A 131 -4.99 -8.14 0.82
C ARG A 131 -5.45 -9.35 1.62
N ALA A 132 -6.77 -9.50 1.73
CA ALA A 132 -7.34 -10.68 2.37
C ALA A 132 -7.04 -11.92 1.56
N PRO A 133 -6.82 -13.08 2.18
CA PRO A 133 -6.69 -14.34 1.46
C PRO A 133 -7.97 -14.61 0.65
N SER A 134 -7.82 -15.25 -0.51
CA SER A 134 -8.99 -15.69 -1.25
C SER A 134 -9.76 -16.74 -0.42
N PRO A 135 -11.06 -16.94 -0.70
CA PRO A 135 -11.82 -17.97 0.03
C PRO A 135 -11.16 -19.34 0.01
N ASN A 136 -10.52 -19.71 -1.10
CA ASN A 136 -9.83 -21.00 -1.20
C ASN A 136 -8.59 -21.08 -0.33
N GLN A 137 -7.93 -19.96 -0.10
CA GLN A 137 -6.73 -19.89 0.75
C GLN A 137 -7.06 -19.93 2.24
N ARG A 138 -8.31 -19.65 2.61
CA ARG A 138 -8.75 -19.68 4.00
C ARG A 138 -9.08 -21.08 4.48
N ARG A 139 -9.15 -22.03 3.57
CA ARG A 139 -9.44 -23.41 3.92
C ARG A 139 -8.19 -24.10 4.41
N ASP A 140 -8.32 -24.75 5.50
CA ASP A 140 -7.23 -25.54 6.09
C ASP A 140 -7.37 -27.01 5.71
#